data_5a1b37756d0d5abb2199c4295a3d82ba
#
_entry.id   5a1b37756d0d5abb2199c4295a3d82ba
#
_cell.length_a   1.000
_cell.length_b   1.000
_cell.length_c   1.000
_cell.angle_alpha   90.00
_cell.angle_beta   90.00
_cell.angle_gamma   90.00
#
_symmetry.space_group_name_H-M   'P 1'
#
loop_
_entity.id
_entity.type
_entity.pdbx_description
1 polymer ?
#
loop_
_entity_poly.entity_id
_entity_poly.type
_entity_poly.pdbx_seq_one_letter_code
_entity_poly.pdbx_strand_id
1 'polypeptide(L)' 'AAAPLGQVSELAEQLEERLFHRYGFHNELIQERLRALGEVMERVEEVQAELRRICCTVEAAYQDLCL' A
#
# COMPACT_ATOMS: atom_id res chain seq x y z
N ALA A 1 -14.42 11.32 -49.41
CA ALA A 1 -15.38 10.77 -48.49
C ALA A 1 -14.95 11.08 -47.07
N ALA A 2 -15.73 11.83 -46.36
CA ALA A 2 -15.47 12.15 -44.97
C ALA A 2 -15.38 10.84 -44.20
N ALA A 3 -14.35 10.70 -43.42
CA ALA A 3 -14.32 9.62 -42.42
C ALA A 3 -15.63 9.70 -41.65
N PRO A 4 -16.38 8.60 -41.55
CA PRO A 4 -17.66 8.66 -40.89
C PRO A 4 -17.45 9.17 -39.47
N LEU A 5 -18.17 10.15 -39.07
CA LEU A 5 -18.17 10.67 -37.71
C LEU A 5 -18.37 9.55 -36.70
N GLY A 6 -19.09 8.49 -37.08
CA GLY A 6 -19.27 7.32 -36.29
C GLY A 6 -17.98 6.58 -35.97
N GLN A 7 -17.01 6.53 -36.90
CA GLN A 7 -15.72 5.87 -36.63
C GLN A 7 -14.86 6.67 -35.65
N VAL A 8 -14.86 7.98 -35.76
CA VAL A 8 -14.12 8.84 -34.81
C VAL A 8 -14.71 8.72 -33.42
N SER A 9 -16.04 8.75 -33.34
CA SER A 9 -16.75 8.58 -32.08
C SER A 9 -16.46 7.21 -31.43
N GLU A 10 -16.48 6.17 -32.23
CA GLU A 10 -16.17 4.81 -31.78
C GLU A 10 -14.74 4.67 -31.26
N LEU A 11 -13.77 5.28 -31.97
CA LEU A 11 -12.38 5.30 -31.54
C LEU A 11 -12.21 6.07 -30.23
N ALA A 12 -12.91 7.19 -30.09
CA ALA A 12 -12.89 7.96 -28.85
C ALA A 12 -13.45 7.17 -27.69
N GLU A 13 -14.55 6.47 -27.89
CA GLU A 13 -15.14 5.59 -26.86
C GLU A 13 -14.21 4.47 -26.47
N GLN A 14 -13.54 3.83 -27.44
CA GLN A 14 -12.58 2.77 -27.16
C GLN A 14 -11.38 3.29 -26.37
N LEU A 15 -10.90 4.48 -26.69
CA LEU A 15 -9.80 5.10 -25.98
C LEU A 15 -10.19 5.43 -24.54
N GLU A 16 -11.36 6.00 -24.32
CA GLU A 16 -11.89 6.28 -22.98
C GLU A 16 -12.02 5.00 -22.16
N GLU A 17 -12.55 3.94 -22.75
CA GLU A 17 -12.69 2.66 -22.09
C GLU A 17 -11.33 2.07 -21.69
N ARG A 18 -10.34 2.11 -22.58
CA ARG A 18 -8.99 1.66 -22.28
C ARG A 18 -8.34 2.48 -21.16
N LEU A 19 -8.52 3.78 -21.18
CA LEU A 19 -8.01 4.65 -20.13
C LEU A 19 -8.67 4.34 -18.80
N PHE A 20 -9.98 4.17 -18.81
CA PHE A 20 -10.73 3.82 -17.61
C PHE A 20 -10.24 2.50 -17.00
N HIS A 21 -10.06 1.48 -17.82
CA HIS A 21 -9.55 0.18 -17.36
C HIS A 21 -8.13 0.28 -16.81
N ARG A 22 -7.26 1.04 -17.47
CA ARG A 22 -5.89 1.26 -16.99
C ARG A 22 -5.86 1.97 -15.66
N TYR A 23 -6.60 3.06 -15.53
CA TYR A 23 -6.66 3.81 -14.27
C TYR A 23 -7.26 2.99 -13.15
N GLY A 24 -8.32 2.25 -13.43
CA GLY A 24 -8.93 1.36 -12.46
C GLY A 24 -7.95 0.30 -11.97
N PHE A 25 -7.24 -0.35 -12.88
CA PHE A 25 -6.24 -1.35 -12.55
C PHE A 25 -5.10 -0.75 -11.70
N HIS A 26 -4.58 0.41 -12.10
CA HIS A 26 -3.52 1.09 -11.35
C HIS A 26 -3.98 1.51 -9.96
N ASN A 27 -5.19 1.99 -9.82
CA ASN A 27 -5.75 2.36 -8.52
C ASN A 27 -5.87 1.15 -7.60
N GLU A 28 -6.35 0.04 -8.10
CA GLU A 28 -6.43 -1.21 -7.34
C GLU A 28 -5.05 -1.68 -6.89
N LEU A 29 -4.06 -1.59 -7.78
CA LEU A 29 -2.68 -1.97 -7.47
C LEU A 29 -2.08 -1.06 -6.40
N ILE A 30 -2.31 0.25 -6.49
CA ILE A 30 -1.85 1.22 -5.50
C ILE A 30 -2.50 0.95 -4.15
N GLN A 31 -3.79 0.72 -4.12
CA GLN A 31 -4.51 0.42 -2.89
C GLN A 31 -3.99 -0.86 -2.24
N GLU A 32 -3.73 -1.89 -3.02
CA GLU A 32 -3.17 -3.14 -2.51
C GLU A 32 -1.77 -2.95 -1.95
N ARG A 33 -0.94 -2.15 -2.59
CA ARG A 33 0.41 -1.83 -2.09
C ARG A 33 0.36 -1.01 -0.81
N LEU A 34 -0.58 -0.08 -0.70
CA LEU A 34 -0.77 0.71 0.51
C LEU A 34 -1.24 -0.18 1.67
N ARG A 35 -2.14 -1.11 1.39
CA ARG A 35 -2.61 -2.08 2.39
C ARG A 35 -1.46 -2.96 2.88
N ALA A 36 -0.66 -3.49 1.96
CA ALA A 36 0.48 -4.32 2.29
C ALA A 36 1.53 -3.55 3.11
N LEU A 37 1.78 -2.29 2.74
CA LEU A 37 2.68 -1.42 3.48
C LEU A 37 2.17 -1.17 4.90
N GLY A 38 0.87 -0.93 5.05
CA GLY A 38 0.24 -0.77 6.36
C GLY A 38 0.43 -1.98 7.25
N GLU A 39 0.29 -3.20 6.71
CA GLU A 39 0.53 -4.43 7.45
C GLU A 39 1.99 -4.56 7.89
N VAL A 40 2.93 -4.21 7.02
CA VAL A 40 4.35 -4.22 7.37
C VAL A 40 4.65 -3.21 8.48
N MET A 41 4.09 -2.02 8.41
CA MET A 41 4.26 -1.01 9.44
C MET A 41 3.69 -1.45 10.79
N GLU A 42 2.56 -2.11 10.80
CA GLU A 42 1.98 -2.68 12.03
C GLU A 42 2.91 -3.72 12.64
N ARG A 43 3.51 -4.60 11.83
CA ARG A 43 4.48 -5.59 12.31
C ARG A 43 5.73 -4.92 12.87
N VAL A 44 6.22 -3.88 12.22
CA VAL A 44 7.37 -3.12 12.72
C VAL A 44 7.05 -2.51 14.08
N GLU A 45 5.88 -1.91 14.24
CA GLU A 45 5.44 -1.35 15.52
C GLU A 45 5.34 -2.42 16.60
N GLU A 46 4.81 -3.59 16.28
CA GLU A 46 4.73 -4.73 17.22
C GLU A 46 6.11 -5.20 17.66
N VAL A 47 7.05 -5.32 16.71
CA VAL A 47 8.42 -5.70 17.01
C VAL A 47 9.10 -4.66 17.87
N GLN A 48 8.91 -3.39 17.58
CA GLN A 48 9.47 -2.29 18.39
C GLN A 48 8.92 -2.32 19.82
N ALA A 49 7.62 -2.56 19.97
CA ALA A 49 7.00 -2.67 21.29
C ALA A 49 7.56 -3.86 22.07
N GLU A 50 7.76 -4.99 21.40
CA GLU A 50 8.37 -6.17 22.00
C GLU A 50 9.80 -5.92 22.44
N LEU A 51 10.60 -5.28 21.61
CA LEU A 51 11.97 -4.90 21.95
C LEU A 51 12.03 -3.98 23.17
N ARG A 52 11.13 -3.01 23.24
CA ARG A 52 11.05 -2.11 24.41
C ARG A 52 10.74 -2.89 25.68
N ARG A 53 9.80 -3.84 25.64
CA ARG A 53 9.48 -4.68 26.78
C ARG A 53 10.67 -5.52 27.22
N ILE A 54 11.37 -6.12 26.26
CA ILE A 54 12.57 -6.92 26.53
C ILE A 54 13.66 -6.04 27.15
N CYS A 55 13.91 -4.87 26.59
CA CYS A 55 14.90 -3.93 27.12
C CYS A 55 14.55 -3.48 28.54
N CYS A 56 13.29 -3.18 28.82
CA CYS A 56 12.86 -2.81 30.16
C CYS A 56 13.04 -3.96 31.14
N THR A 57 12.72 -5.19 30.74
CA THR A 57 12.88 -6.38 31.57
C THR A 57 14.36 -6.63 31.90
N VAL A 58 15.22 -6.54 30.90
CA VAL A 58 16.68 -6.71 31.08
C VAL A 58 17.22 -5.62 31.99
N GLU A 59 16.82 -4.39 31.80
CA GLU A 59 17.25 -3.25 32.61
C GLU A 59 16.84 -3.42 34.08
N ALA A 60 15.59 -3.84 34.33
CA ALA A 60 15.09 -4.10 35.66
C ALA A 60 15.88 -5.25 36.32
N ALA A 61 16.15 -6.33 35.60
CA ALA A 61 16.95 -7.44 36.11
C ALA A 61 18.39 -7.01 36.41
N TYR A 62 18.97 -6.17 35.59
CA TYR A 62 20.30 -5.63 35.80
C TYR A 62 20.35 -4.75 37.06
N GLN A 63 19.36 -3.90 37.25
CA GLN A 63 19.26 -3.06 38.46
C GLN A 63 19.14 -3.90 39.73
N ASP A 64 18.36 -4.97 39.70
CA ASP A 64 18.23 -5.89 40.83
C ASP A 64 19.56 -6.57 41.18
N LEU A 65 20.37 -6.89 40.18
CA LEU A 65 21.67 -7.48 40.37
C LEU A 65 22.71 -6.53 40.94
N CYS A 66 22.55 -5.24 40.66
CA CYS A 66 23.49 -4.21 41.10
C CYS A 66 23.27 -3.76 42.55
N LEU A 67 22.17 -4.17 43.12
CA LEU A 67 21.85 -3.90 44.53
C LEU A 67 22.50 -4.96 45.42
#